data_f47128bd2ab796840231a18f0c717415
#
_entry.id   f47128bd2ab796840231a18f0c717415
#
_cell.length_a   1.000
_cell.length_b   1.000
_cell.length_c   1.000
_cell.angle_alpha   90.00
_cell.angle_beta   90.00
_cell.angle_gamma   90.00
#
_symmetry.space_group_name_H-M   'P 1'
#
loop_
_entity.id
_entity.type
_entity.pdbx_description
1 polymer ?
#
loop_
_entity_poly.entity_id
_entity_poly.type
_entity_poly.pdbx_seq_one_letter_code
_entity_poly.pdbx_strand_id
1 'polypeptide(L)'
;MKKLLLLSLLLGITNGKPLVQQYSIFPFQDKHVHGSSIVELPNGDLLSCWFHGSGERKANDVRIKGSRLKKGSNEWGAVFDMADTPNLPDCNPVLWIDNNEKLWLFWIAVRANQWENSMLRYRTSTDYLNKETPAWNWQDNIILKPGERFSETIQLAFEEHIDEPMWAEYAPPYSRLIIDAAKDPEKRQKGWMTRIHPISLKSGRILLPLYSDGYNISIVAISDDNGNNWRASNPIVGLGPIQPSLVQKQNGHIVAYMRDSGIEPKRILKSISKDNGETWSFAKDTKTPNPSSSIEVLQLKNGNWVMACNDTESSRSQMAILLSFNEGKSWEVKKYIGKHEHNSGITLAYPSLIQSSDGLIHLTYSLKNKKGKTIQHAIFNEDWIKNNR
;
A
#
# COMPACT_ATOMS: atom_id res chain seq x y z
N MET A 1 -30.01 -8.18 -54.71
CA MET A 1 -28.90 -7.27 -54.34
C MET A 1 -29.02 -6.98 -52.84
N LYS A 2 -28.29 -7.74 -51.98
CA LYS A 2 -28.24 -7.55 -50.52
C LYS A 2 -27.06 -6.62 -50.21
N LYS A 3 -27.35 -5.43 -49.66
CA LYS A 3 -26.30 -4.54 -49.13
C LYS A 3 -25.79 -5.07 -47.82
N LEU A 4 -24.53 -5.46 -47.82
CA LEU A 4 -23.76 -5.77 -46.62
C LEU A 4 -23.39 -4.46 -45.93
N LEU A 5 -23.93 -4.21 -44.73
CA LEU A 5 -23.49 -3.10 -43.88
C LEU A 5 -22.23 -3.58 -43.15
N LEU A 6 -21.09 -3.04 -43.51
CA LEU A 6 -19.86 -3.18 -42.74
C LEU A 6 -19.97 -2.23 -41.54
N LEU A 7 -20.14 -2.82 -40.35
CA LEU A 7 -20.02 -2.10 -39.07
C LEU A 7 -18.51 -2.00 -38.74
N SER A 8 -17.91 -0.85 -39.06
CA SER A 8 -16.55 -0.54 -38.60
C SER A 8 -16.60 -0.24 -37.12
N LEU A 9 -16.05 -1.16 -36.30
CA LEU A 9 -15.72 -0.89 -34.90
C LEU A 9 -14.56 0.14 -34.91
N LEU A 10 -14.89 1.41 -34.80
CA LEU A 10 -13.96 2.46 -34.41
C LEU A 10 -13.60 2.21 -32.93
N LEU A 11 -12.45 1.58 -32.67
CA LEU A 11 -11.73 1.72 -31.42
C LEU A 11 -11.36 3.20 -31.28
N GLY A 12 -12.24 3.96 -30.65
CA GLY A 12 -11.99 5.35 -30.30
C GLY A 12 -10.86 5.42 -29.29
N ILE A 13 -9.67 5.80 -29.77
CA ILE A 13 -8.69 6.46 -28.92
C ILE A 13 -9.35 7.76 -28.49
N THR A 14 -10.03 7.75 -27.35
CA THR A 14 -10.52 8.98 -26.72
C THR A 14 -9.29 9.76 -26.29
N ASN A 15 -8.89 10.76 -27.06
CA ASN A 15 -8.10 11.89 -26.55
C ASN A 15 -8.91 12.46 -25.38
N GLY A 16 -8.58 12.01 -24.16
CA GLY A 16 -9.45 12.15 -23.02
C GLY A 16 -9.48 13.58 -22.53
N LYS A 17 -10.67 14.12 -22.43
CA LYS A 17 -10.86 15.32 -21.60
C LYS A 17 -10.40 15.02 -20.20
N PRO A 18 -9.73 15.97 -19.50
CA PRO A 18 -9.37 15.81 -18.10
C PRO A 18 -10.58 15.37 -17.28
N LEU A 19 -10.45 14.25 -16.57
CA LEU A 19 -11.52 13.67 -15.76
C LEU A 19 -11.04 13.56 -14.32
N VAL A 20 -11.83 14.06 -13.38
CA VAL A 20 -11.71 13.77 -11.95
C VAL A 20 -13.11 13.71 -11.32
N GLN A 21 -13.36 12.65 -10.56
CA GLN A 21 -14.59 12.44 -9.79
C GLN A 21 -14.24 11.90 -8.41
N GLN A 22 -15.05 12.19 -7.39
CA GLN A 22 -14.83 11.73 -6.03
C GLN A 22 -16.16 11.33 -5.39
N TYR A 23 -16.14 10.19 -4.68
CA TYR A 23 -17.29 9.60 -3.98
C TYR A 23 -16.88 9.08 -2.61
N SER A 24 -17.78 9.13 -1.63
CA SER A 24 -17.63 8.37 -0.40
C SER A 24 -18.07 6.92 -0.65
N ILE A 25 -17.29 5.94 -0.24
CA ILE A 25 -17.69 4.52 -0.34
C ILE A 25 -18.90 4.23 0.57
N PHE A 26 -18.95 4.90 1.70
CA PHE A 26 -20.09 4.87 2.64
C PHE A 26 -20.21 6.22 3.36
N PRO A 27 -21.35 6.54 4.00
CA PRO A 27 -21.53 7.79 4.73
C PRO A 27 -20.53 7.97 5.88
N PHE A 28 -20.22 9.24 6.22
CA PHE A 28 -19.39 9.56 7.38
C PHE A 28 -19.94 8.94 8.66
N GLN A 29 -19.04 8.49 9.54
CA GLN A 29 -19.36 7.83 10.79
C GLN A 29 -18.32 8.13 11.87
N ASP A 30 -18.69 7.89 13.15
CA ASP A 30 -17.84 8.22 14.31
C ASP A 30 -16.77 7.15 14.59
N LYS A 31 -17.08 5.87 14.33
CA LYS A 31 -16.12 4.78 14.56
C LYS A 31 -14.84 4.96 13.76
N HIS A 32 -13.77 4.33 14.22
CA HIS A 32 -12.50 4.34 13.52
C HIS A 32 -12.62 3.63 12.16
N VAL A 33 -12.16 4.30 11.10
CA VAL A 33 -12.08 3.80 9.74
C VAL A 33 -10.74 4.20 9.17
N HIS A 34 -9.97 3.25 8.64
CA HIS A 34 -8.67 3.58 8.09
C HIS A 34 -8.13 2.51 7.13
N GLY A 35 -7.10 2.89 6.33
CA GLY A 35 -6.25 1.97 5.59
C GLY A 35 -6.98 1.15 4.55
N SER A 36 -7.53 1.81 3.52
CA SER A 36 -8.21 1.13 2.42
C SER A 36 -7.24 0.46 1.44
N SER A 37 -7.77 -0.54 0.73
CA SER A 37 -7.19 -1.15 -0.47
C SER A 37 -8.28 -1.34 -1.52
N ILE A 38 -7.93 -1.28 -2.81
CA ILE A 38 -8.86 -1.41 -3.94
C ILE A 38 -8.26 -2.29 -5.02
N VAL A 39 -9.10 -3.12 -5.68
CA VAL A 39 -8.76 -3.88 -6.89
C VAL A 39 -9.88 -3.81 -7.92
N GLU A 40 -9.53 -3.95 -9.21
CA GLU A 40 -10.48 -4.25 -10.27
C GLU A 40 -10.61 -5.76 -10.42
N LEU A 41 -11.84 -6.27 -10.43
CA LEU A 41 -12.16 -7.67 -10.67
C LEU A 41 -12.18 -7.96 -12.19
N PRO A 42 -11.98 -9.21 -12.65
CA PRO A 42 -12.00 -9.55 -14.08
C PRO A 42 -13.27 -9.14 -14.83
N ASN A 43 -14.42 -9.07 -14.15
CA ASN A 43 -15.68 -8.57 -14.74
C ASN A 43 -15.77 -7.04 -14.82
N GLY A 44 -14.74 -6.32 -14.33
CA GLY A 44 -14.68 -4.85 -14.31
C GLY A 44 -15.35 -4.20 -13.11
N ASP A 45 -15.88 -4.97 -12.15
CA ASP A 45 -16.30 -4.43 -10.85
C ASP A 45 -15.07 -3.99 -10.05
N LEU A 46 -15.25 -3.01 -9.15
CA LEU A 46 -14.23 -2.65 -8.16
C LEU A 46 -14.60 -3.25 -6.81
N LEU A 47 -13.61 -3.79 -6.12
CA LEU A 47 -13.73 -4.25 -4.75
C LEU A 47 -12.78 -3.45 -3.87
N SER A 48 -13.29 -2.85 -2.80
CA SER A 48 -12.46 -2.12 -1.82
C SER A 48 -12.65 -2.71 -0.43
N CYS A 49 -11.60 -2.64 0.38
CA CYS A 49 -11.64 -3.01 1.79
C CYS A 49 -10.93 -1.97 2.66
N TRP A 50 -11.23 -2.00 3.96
CA TRP A 50 -10.64 -1.15 5.00
C TRP A 50 -10.83 -1.78 6.37
N PHE A 51 -10.13 -1.31 7.40
CA PHE A 51 -10.40 -1.74 8.76
C PHE A 51 -11.30 -0.74 9.50
N HIS A 52 -12.15 -1.27 10.36
CA HIS A 52 -13.25 -0.55 10.99
C HIS A 52 -13.61 -1.12 12.37
N GLY A 53 -13.76 -0.26 13.36
CA GLY A 53 -14.18 -0.64 14.70
C GLY A 53 -14.18 0.55 15.67
N SER A 54 -14.27 0.32 16.98
CA SER A 54 -14.30 1.37 17.99
C SER A 54 -12.93 2.00 18.26
N GLY A 55 -11.83 1.33 17.90
CA GLY A 55 -10.45 1.82 17.97
C GLY A 55 -9.62 1.28 16.81
N GLU A 56 -8.33 1.52 16.83
CA GLU A 56 -7.38 0.88 15.95
C GLU A 56 -6.94 -0.47 16.58
N ARG A 57 -5.64 -0.74 16.72
CA ARG A 57 -5.14 -1.95 17.39
C ARG A 57 -5.60 -2.13 18.85
N LYS A 58 -6.20 -1.12 19.46
CA LYS A 58 -6.59 -1.15 20.88
C LYS A 58 -7.99 -1.72 21.16
N ALA A 59 -8.77 -1.98 20.11
CA ALA A 59 -10.15 -2.44 20.26
C ALA A 59 -10.40 -3.75 19.51
N ASN A 60 -10.83 -4.78 20.20
CA ASN A 60 -11.01 -6.13 19.65
C ASN A 60 -12.22 -6.26 18.70
N ASP A 61 -13.05 -5.21 18.55
CA ASP A 61 -14.14 -5.15 17.59
C ASP A 61 -13.71 -4.63 16.20
N VAL A 62 -12.41 -4.35 16.04
CA VAL A 62 -11.85 -3.90 14.74
C VAL A 62 -11.77 -5.08 13.79
N ARG A 63 -12.44 -4.96 12.64
CA ARG A 63 -12.53 -5.99 11.60
C ARG A 63 -12.31 -5.41 10.22
N ILE A 64 -12.05 -6.27 9.24
CA ILE A 64 -11.95 -5.86 7.85
C ILE A 64 -13.33 -5.83 7.23
N LYS A 65 -13.71 -4.66 6.73
CA LYS A 65 -14.94 -4.41 5.96
C LYS A 65 -14.61 -4.28 4.49
N GLY A 66 -15.60 -4.52 3.64
CA GLY A 66 -15.51 -4.31 2.21
C GLY A 66 -16.80 -3.80 1.61
N SER A 67 -16.70 -3.30 0.39
CA SER A 67 -17.82 -2.94 -0.48
C SER A 67 -17.44 -3.14 -1.93
N ARG A 68 -18.43 -3.36 -2.78
CA ARG A 68 -18.29 -3.58 -4.23
C ARG A 68 -18.94 -2.43 -4.99
N LEU A 69 -18.25 -1.92 -6.01
CA LEU A 69 -18.81 -1.03 -7.02
C LEU A 69 -18.98 -1.84 -8.31
N LYS A 70 -20.23 -2.04 -8.75
CA LYS A 70 -20.51 -2.74 -9.99
C LYS A 70 -20.07 -1.90 -11.19
N LYS A 71 -19.55 -2.56 -12.21
CA LYS A 71 -19.15 -1.91 -13.46
C LYS A 71 -20.29 -1.05 -14.01
N GLY A 72 -19.99 0.21 -14.32
CA GLY A 72 -20.98 1.18 -14.82
C GLY A 72 -21.88 1.80 -13.76
N SER A 73 -21.76 1.43 -12.47
CA SER A 73 -22.45 2.10 -11.36
C SER A 73 -21.61 3.28 -10.85
N ASN A 74 -22.29 4.28 -10.30
CA ASN A 74 -21.68 5.39 -9.57
C ASN A 74 -21.88 5.25 -8.04
N GLU A 75 -22.53 4.18 -7.60
CA GLU A 75 -22.83 3.94 -6.20
C GLU A 75 -22.23 2.62 -5.72
N TRP A 76 -21.49 2.70 -4.62
CA TRP A 76 -20.95 1.55 -3.93
C TRP A 76 -22.07 0.74 -3.27
N GLY A 77 -21.96 -0.57 -3.31
CA GLY A 77 -22.92 -1.49 -2.71
C GLY A 77 -22.88 -1.48 -1.18
N ALA A 78 -23.67 -2.34 -0.57
CA ALA A 78 -23.71 -2.51 0.88
C ALA A 78 -22.33 -2.89 1.45
N VAL A 79 -22.05 -2.41 2.66
CA VAL A 79 -20.82 -2.78 3.39
C VAL A 79 -20.98 -4.17 4.00
N PHE A 80 -19.97 -5.03 3.84
CA PHE A 80 -19.94 -6.39 4.37
C PHE A 80 -18.64 -6.70 5.11
N ASP A 81 -18.62 -7.76 5.92
CA ASP A 81 -17.43 -8.24 6.60
C ASP A 81 -16.55 -9.09 5.65
N MET A 82 -15.26 -8.81 5.63
CA MET A 82 -14.27 -9.57 4.87
C MET A 82 -13.36 -10.43 5.75
N ALA A 83 -13.04 -9.97 6.94
CA ALA A 83 -12.34 -10.75 7.97
C ALA A 83 -12.69 -10.23 9.35
N ASP A 84 -12.80 -11.18 10.30
CA ASP A 84 -13.01 -10.93 11.72
C ASP A 84 -12.28 -12.05 12.48
N THR A 85 -11.11 -11.72 13.04
CA THR A 85 -10.34 -12.65 13.86
C THR A 85 -10.89 -12.60 15.29
N PRO A 86 -11.42 -13.70 15.83
CA PRO A 86 -12.04 -13.69 17.15
C PRO A 86 -11.15 -13.07 18.23
N ASN A 87 -11.66 -12.07 18.93
CA ASN A 87 -11.02 -11.37 20.06
C ASN A 87 -9.69 -10.64 19.73
N LEU A 88 -9.41 -10.39 18.46
CA LEU A 88 -8.24 -9.63 18.02
C LEU A 88 -8.65 -8.51 17.06
N PRO A 89 -8.02 -7.34 17.13
CA PRO A 89 -8.22 -6.32 16.13
C PRO A 89 -7.56 -6.73 14.82
N ASP A 90 -8.32 -6.68 13.71
CA ASP A 90 -7.85 -6.87 12.34
C ASP A 90 -7.57 -5.52 11.69
N CYS A 91 -6.34 -5.32 11.20
CA CYS A 91 -5.89 -4.05 10.64
C CYS A 91 -5.15 -4.23 9.30
N ASN A 92 -4.90 -3.12 8.61
CA ASN A 92 -4.06 -3.01 7.42
C ASN A 92 -4.40 -4.01 6.31
N PRO A 93 -5.64 -4.09 5.83
CA PRO A 93 -5.99 -5.00 4.76
C PRO A 93 -5.36 -4.58 3.42
N VAL A 94 -5.00 -5.58 2.63
CA VAL A 94 -4.55 -5.42 1.25
C VAL A 94 -5.28 -6.44 0.37
N LEU A 95 -6.02 -5.95 -0.61
CA LEU A 95 -6.60 -6.76 -1.67
C LEU A 95 -5.59 -6.88 -2.82
N TRP A 96 -5.60 -8.02 -3.49
CA TRP A 96 -4.78 -8.21 -4.68
C TRP A 96 -5.34 -9.34 -5.53
N ILE A 97 -5.25 -9.22 -6.85
CA ILE A 97 -5.56 -10.28 -7.79
C ILE A 97 -4.27 -10.70 -8.46
N ASP A 98 -3.94 -11.98 -8.35
CA ASP A 98 -2.74 -12.53 -8.97
C ASP A 98 -2.93 -12.82 -10.46
N ASN A 99 -1.85 -13.22 -11.12
CA ASN A 99 -1.86 -13.54 -12.55
C ASN A 99 -2.74 -14.77 -12.92
N ASN A 100 -3.20 -15.54 -11.92
CA ASN A 100 -4.12 -16.67 -12.08
C ASN A 100 -5.57 -16.27 -11.75
N GLU A 101 -5.85 -14.98 -11.67
CA GLU A 101 -7.16 -14.41 -11.30
C GLU A 101 -7.63 -14.86 -9.90
N LYS A 102 -6.73 -15.28 -9.01
CA LYS A 102 -7.06 -15.58 -7.63
C LYS A 102 -7.08 -14.27 -6.83
N LEU A 103 -8.18 -14.02 -6.14
CA LEU A 103 -8.33 -12.89 -5.21
C LEU A 103 -7.64 -13.24 -3.89
N TRP A 104 -6.80 -12.34 -3.42
CA TRP A 104 -6.15 -12.38 -2.13
C TRP A 104 -6.62 -11.23 -1.25
N LEU A 105 -6.82 -11.51 0.02
CA LEU A 105 -6.92 -10.53 1.10
C LEU A 105 -5.82 -10.84 2.10
N PHE A 106 -4.85 -9.94 2.22
CA PHE A 106 -3.85 -9.95 3.28
C PHE A 106 -4.26 -8.95 4.37
N TRP A 107 -4.02 -9.30 5.63
CA TRP A 107 -4.23 -8.38 6.75
C TRP A 107 -3.42 -8.82 7.97
N ILE A 108 -3.44 -8.03 9.03
CA ILE A 108 -2.82 -8.40 10.30
C ILE A 108 -3.87 -8.54 11.39
N ALA A 109 -3.75 -9.59 12.21
CA ALA A 109 -4.43 -9.71 13.50
C ALA A 109 -3.46 -9.31 14.60
N VAL A 110 -3.82 -8.29 15.40
CA VAL A 110 -2.88 -7.66 16.34
C VAL A 110 -3.02 -8.28 17.72
N ARG A 111 -2.05 -9.11 18.12
CA ARG A 111 -2.01 -9.74 19.44
C ARG A 111 -1.53 -8.75 20.51
N ALA A 112 -2.08 -8.89 21.72
CA ALA A 112 -1.77 -8.04 22.88
C ALA A 112 -1.91 -6.53 22.60
N ASN A 113 -2.67 -6.15 21.56
CA ASN A 113 -2.89 -4.76 21.15
C ASN A 113 -1.60 -3.99 20.82
N GLN A 114 -0.54 -4.70 20.37
CA GLN A 114 0.77 -4.16 20.05
C GLN A 114 1.18 -4.54 18.63
N TRP A 115 1.61 -3.55 17.83
CA TRP A 115 1.98 -3.75 16.41
C TRP A 115 3.09 -4.79 16.23
N GLU A 116 4.09 -4.79 17.10
CA GLU A 116 5.22 -5.74 17.10
C GLU A 116 4.80 -7.20 17.37
N ASN A 117 3.57 -7.41 17.81
CA ASN A 117 2.99 -8.74 18.02
C ASN A 117 1.97 -9.14 16.93
N SER A 118 1.89 -8.37 15.84
CA SER A 118 1.00 -8.64 14.72
C SER A 118 1.29 -9.97 14.08
N MET A 119 0.22 -10.64 13.67
CA MET A 119 0.19 -11.90 12.94
C MET A 119 -0.24 -11.60 11.50
N LEU A 120 0.62 -11.87 10.53
CA LEU A 120 0.30 -11.70 9.12
C LEU A 120 -0.60 -12.83 8.65
N ARG A 121 -1.79 -12.50 8.18
CA ARG A 121 -2.82 -13.44 7.73
C ARG A 121 -3.18 -13.21 6.28
N TYR A 122 -3.75 -14.23 5.64
CA TYR A 122 -4.35 -14.10 4.32
C TYR A 122 -5.57 -15.01 4.13
N ARG A 123 -6.41 -14.63 3.17
CA ARG A 123 -7.48 -15.44 2.58
C ARG A 123 -7.37 -15.40 1.08
N THR A 124 -7.84 -16.45 0.42
CA THR A 124 -7.94 -16.48 -1.04
C THR A 124 -9.33 -16.91 -1.49
N SER A 125 -9.72 -16.42 -2.66
CA SER A 125 -10.98 -16.79 -3.30
C SER A 125 -10.80 -16.96 -4.80
N THR A 126 -11.47 -17.96 -5.36
CA THR A 126 -11.72 -18.14 -6.79
C THR A 126 -13.21 -18.00 -7.14
N ASP A 127 -14.08 -17.82 -6.11
CA ASP A 127 -15.52 -17.61 -6.25
C ASP A 127 -15.91 -16.23 -5.67
N TYR A 128 -15.61 -15.18 -6.40
CA TYR A 128 -15.82 -13.80 -5.99
C TYR A 128 -16.54 -12.92 -7.03
N LEU A 129 -16.76 -13.43 -8.26
CA LEU A 129 -17.33 -12.61 -9.34
C LEU A 129 -18.84 -12.48 -9.23
N ASN A 130 -19.54 -13.54 -8.88
CA ASN A 130 -21.01 -13.61 -8.90
C ASN A 130 -21.67 -13.37 -7.55
N LYS A 131 -20.92 -12.93 -6.55
CA LYS A 131 -21.38 -12.69 -5.18
C LYS A 131 -21.06 -11.30 -4.74
N GLU A 132 -21.91 -10.67 -3.95
CA GLU A 132 -21.60 -9.38 -3.33
C GLU A 132 -20.35 -9.49 -2.44
N THR A 133 -20.30 -10.53 -1.60
CA THR A 133 -19.16 -10.85 -0.74
C THR A 133 -18.37 -12.02 -1.34
N PRO A 134 -17.03 -11.92 -1.46
CA PRO A 134 -16.21 -13.05 -1.90
C PRO A 134 -16.42 -14.29 -1.04
N ALA A 135 -16.53 -15.46 -1.67
CA ALA A 135 -16.50 -16.76 -0.97
C ALA A 135 -15.04 -17.17 -0.77
N TRP A 136 -14.60 -17.16 0.48
CA TRP A 136 -13.22 -17.51 0.81
C TRP A 136 -13.01 -19.03 0.78
N ASN A 137 -12.11 -19.49 -0.09
CA ASN A 137 -11.81 -20.91 -0.26
C ASN A 137 -10.72 -21.40 0.69
N TRP A 138 -9.80 -20.52 1.08
CA TRP A 138 -8.66 -20.82 1.93
C TRP A 138 -8.30 -19.65 2.83
N GLN A 139 -7.75 -19.93 4.00
CA GLN A 139 -7.11 -18.95 4.85
C GLN A 139 -5.95 -19.56 5.64
N ASP A 140 -4.91 -18.78 5.87
CA ASP A 140 -3.75 -19.18 6.68
C ASP A 140 -2.97 -17.97 7.18
N ASN A 141 -1.83 -18.22 7.81
CA ASN A 141 -0.87 -17.22 8.23
C ASN A 141 0.39 -17.30 7.36
N ILE A 142 1.01 -16.17 7.08
CA ILE A 142 2.34 -16.14 6.48
C ILE A 142 3.34 -16.04 7.62
N ILE A 143 4.12 -17.11 7.82
CA ILE A 143 5.17 -17.17 8.83
C ILE A 143 6.52 -16.96 8.15
N LEU A 144 7.14 -15.84 8.42
CA LEU A 144 8.49 -15.54 7.93
C LEU A 144 9.52 -15.87 9.02
N LYS A 145 10.63 -16.48 8.60
CA LYS A 145 11.76 -16.82 9.47
C LYS A 145 13.03 -16.19 8.91
N PRO A 146 13.23 -14.86 9.08
CA PRO A 146 14.48 -14.22 8.69
C PRO A 146 15.64 -14.88 9.40
N GLY A 147 16.67 -15.30 8.64
CA GLY A 147 17.86 -15.99 9.17
C GLY A 147 18.89 -15.02 9.74
N GLU A 148 20.12 -15.51 10.02
CA GLU A 148 21.22 -14.71 10.58
C GLU A 148 21.58 -13.51 9.69
N ARG A 149 21.48 -13.63 8.36
CA ARG A 149 21.71 -12.53 7.42
C ARG A 149 20.85 -11.30 7.70
N PHE A 150 19.68 -11.46 8.35
CA PHE A 150 18.84 -10.33 8.73
C PHE A 150 19.57 -9.42 9.73
N SER A 151 20.13 -9.99 10.80
CA SER A 151 20.87 -9.23 11.82
C SER A 151 22.20 -8.69 11.30
N GLU A 152 22.93 -9.48 10.52
CA GLU A 152 24.19 -9.07 9.88
C GLU A 152 23.96 -7.88 8.93
N THR A 153 22.94 -7.96 8.08
CA THR A 153 22.61 -6.86 7.14
C THR A 153 22.27 -5.58 7.88
N ILE A 154 21.50 -5.65 8.97
CA ILE A 154 21.12 -4.47 9.76
C ILE A 154 22.38 -3.87 10.42
N GLN A 155 23.22 -4.70 11.02
CA GLN A 155 24.45 -4.24 11.67
C GLN A 155 25.37 -3.54 10.67
N LEU A 156 25.71 -4.21 9.56
CA LEU A 156 26.60 -3.67 8.54
C LEU A 156 26.05 -2.38 7.91
N ALA A 157 24.73 -2.33 7.64
CA ALA A 157 24.12 -1.15 7.05
C ALA A 157 24.16 0.07 7.97
N PHE A 158 23.98 -0.10 9.28
CA PHE A 158 24.10 1.01 10.22
C PHE A 158 25.57 1.41 10.45
N GLU A 159 26.50 0.46 10.50
CA GLU A 159 27.94 0.73 10.62
C GLU A 159 28.48 1.50 9.40
N GLU A 160 28.00 1.19 8.19
CA GLU A 160 28.45 1.84 6.94
C GLU A 160 27.84 3.23 6.72
N HIS A 161 26.58 3.45 7.16
CA HIS A 161 25.81 4.62 6.73
C HIS A 161 25.43 5.60 7.84
N ILE A 162 25.72 5.29 9.11
CA ILE A 162 25.40 6.16 10.25
C ILE A 162 26.71 6.47 10.99
N ASP A 163 27.22 7.68 10.77
CA ASP A 163 28.49 8.15 11.38
C ASP A 163 28.36 8.39 12.87
N GLU A 164 27.17 8.82 13.36
CA GLU A 164 26.91 9.03 14.77
C GLU A 164 25.68 8.26 15.24
N PRO A 165 25.76 7.59 16.42
CA PRO A 165 24.60 6.92 16.99
C PRO A 165 23.53 7.95 17.35
N MET A 166 22.30 7.74 16.87
CA MET A 166 21.15 8.57 17.23
C MET A 166 20.76 8.29 18.68
N TRP A 167 20.78 9.33 19.52
CA TRP A 167 20.46 9.26 20.93
C TRP A 167 18.99 9.58 21.23
N ALA A 168 18.36 8.80 22.09
CA ALA A 168 17.32 9.29 22.96
C ALA A 168 17.99 9.65 24.30
N GLU A 169 17.61 10.73 24.93
CA GLU A 169 18.30 11.38 26.06
C GLU A 169 18.59 10.44 27.25
N TYR A 170 17.85 9.32 27.39
CA TYR A 170 17.99 8.34 28.46
C TYR A 170 18.01 6.87 27.96
N ALA A 171 18.31 6.63 26.68
CA ALA A 171 18.28 5.30 26.08
C ALA A 171 19.55 5.04 25.24
N PRO A 172 19.88 3.75 24.98
CA PRO A 172 20.89 3.40 24.00
C PRO A 172 20.62 4.03 22.64
N PRO A 173 21.66 4.25 21.81
CA PRO A 173 21.47 4.74 20.44
C PRO A 173 20.42 3.92 19.68
N TYR A 174 19.59 4.59 18.91
CA TYR A 174 18.49 3.97 18.16
C TYR A 174 18.97 2.82 17.25
N SER A 175 20.09 3.00 16.54
CA SER A 175 20.71 1.96 15.72
C SER A 175 21.04 0.72 16.52
N ARG A 176 21.61 0.90 17.73
CA ARG A 176 21.99 -0.21 18.60
C ARG A 176 20.79 -1.00 19.11
N LEU A 177 19.69 -0.32 19.44
CA LEU A 177 18.44 -0.98 19.84
C LEU A 177 17.91 -1.90 18.73
N ILE A 178 17.95 -1.45 17.47
CA ILE A 178 17.53 -2.25 16.33
C ILE A 178 18.48 -3.42 16.07
N ILE A 179 19.80 -3.19 16.12
CA ILE A 179 20.83 -4.24 15.95
C ILE A 179 20.64 -5.34 17.01
N ASP A 180 20.49 -4.97 18.27
CA ASP A 180 20.31 -5.94 19.36
C ASP A 180 18.98 -6.69 19.26
N ALA A 181 17.90 -6.01 18.89
CA ALA A 181 16.61 -6.66 18.63
C ALA A 181 16.68 -7.64 17.45
N ALA A 182 17.45 -7.31 16.40
CA ALA A 182 17.60 -8.15 15.21
C ALA A 182 18.36 -9.47 15.48
N LYS A 183 19.16 -9.54 16.53
CA LYS A 183 19.86 -10.76 16.96
C LYS A 183 18.90 -11.79 17.57
N ASP A 184 17.74 -11.34 18.09
CA ASP A 184 16.75 -12.20 18.72
C ASP A 184 15.89 -12.90 17.65
N PRO A 185 15.98 -14.26 17.49
CA PRO A 185 15.21 -14.99 16.49
C PRO A 185 13.70 -14.90 16.69
N GLU A 186 13.23 -14.75 17.92
CA GLU A 186 11.80 -14.62 18.22
C GLU A 186 11.28 -13.27 17.74
N LYS A 187 11.99 -12.19 17.98
CA LYS A 187 11.59 -10.85 17.56
C LYS A 187 11.54 -10.74 16.05
N ARG A 188 12.53 -11.28 15.31
CA ARG A 188 12.57 -11.16 13.83
C ARG A 188 11.55 -12.01 13.09
N GLN A 189 10.81 -12.90 13.75
CA GLN A 189 9.76 -13.74 13.16
C GLN A 189 8.34 -13.19 13.33
N LYS A 190 8.14 -12.06 14.02
CA LYS A 190 6.81 -11.51 14.32
C LYS A 190 6.73 -10.00 14.03
N GLY A 191 5.50 -9.48 13.98
CA GLY A 191 5.26 -8.04 13.82
C GLY A 191 5.44 -7.54 12.38
N TRP A 192 5.53 -8.42 11.38
CA TRP A 192 5.55 -8.04 9.98
C TRP A 192 4.14 -7.73 9.49
N MET A 193 3.95 -6.52 8.97
CA MET A 193 2.66 -5.95 8.65
C MET A 193 2.54 -5.57 7.18
N THR A 194 1.36 -5.77 6.61
CA THR A 194 0.98 -5.30 5.27
C THR A 194 0.53 -3.85 5.27
N ARG A 195 0.58 -3.20 4.10
CA ARG A 195 -0.10 -1.91 3.84
C ARG A 195 -0.35 -1.66 2.35
N ILE A 196 0.55 -2.09 1.47
CA ILE A 196 0.58 -1.75 0.04
C ILE A 196 0.49 -3.04 -0.78
N HIS A 197 -0.03 -2.93 -2.00
CA HIS A 197 -0.21 -4.05 -2.91
C HIS A 197 1.09 -4.83 -3.18
N PRO A 198 1.01 -6.17 -3.27
CA PRO A 198 2.07 -6.97 -3.87
C PRO A 198 2.28 -6.61 -5.34
N ILE A 199 3.44 -6.96 -5.86
CA ILE A 199 3.71 -6.97 -7.31
C ILE A 199 4.07 -8.37 -7.77
N SER A 200 3.67 -8.73 -8.99
CA SER A 200 4.15 -9.91 -9.70
C SER A 200 5.22 -9.53 -10.71
N LEU A 201 6.38 -10.17 -10.63
CA LEU A 201 7.43 -10.03 -11.64
C LEU A 201 7.09 -10.88 -12.89
N LYS A 202 7.73 -10.56 -14.01
CA LYS A 202 7.57 -11.35 -15.26
C LYS A 202 7.95 -12.82 -15.11
N SER A 203 8.80 -13.14 -14.13
CA SER A 203 9.18 -14.53 -13.78
C SER A 203 8.08 -15.32 -13.08
N GLY A 204 6.98 -14.69 -12.69
CA GLY A 204 5.94 -15.27 -11.83
C GLY A 204 6.20 -15.05 -10.33
N ARG A 205 7.39 -14.56 -9.94
CA ARG A 205 7.68 -14.25 -8.52
C ARG A 205 6.74 -13.20 -8.00
N ILE A 206 6.19 -13.44 -6.80
CA ILE A 206 5.35 -12.52 -6.06
C ILE A 206 6.19 -11.85 -4.97
N LEU A 207 6.08 -10.52 -4.87
CA LEU A 207 6.72 -9.70 -3.86
C LEU A 207 5.66 -8.98 -3.04
N LEU A 208 5.47 -9.41 -1.79
CA LEU A 208 4.55 -8.78 -0.82
C LEU A 208 5.37 -7.86 0.09
N PRO A 209 5.21 -6.52 -0.03
CA PRO A 209 5.94 -5.59 0.79
C PRO A 209 5.41 -5.58 2.23
N LEU A 210 6.32 -5.64 3.19
CA LEU A 210 6.03 -5.70 4.62
C LEU A 210 6.90 -4.72 5.39
N TYR A 211 6.44 -4.34 6.58
CA TYR A 211 7.17 -3.48 7.50
C TYR A 211 6.95 -3.89 8.96
N SER A 212 7.76 -3.40 9.84
CA SER A 212 7.63 -3.59 11.29
C SER A 212 7.81 -2.27 12.03
N ASP A 213 6.86 -1.92 12.89
CA ASP A 213 7.02 -0.79 13.82
C ASP A 213 8.01 -1.13 14.96
N GLY A 214 8.20 -2.42 15.26
CA GLY A 214 9.16 -2.87 16.27
C GLY A 214 10.62 -2.66 15.85
N TYR A 215 10.92 -2.78 14.56
CA TYR A 215 12.25 -2.51 13.99
C TYR A 215 12.33 -1.15 13.29
N ASN A 216 11.20 -0.56 12.96
CA ASN A 216 11.10 0.65 12.13
C ASN A 216 11.82 0.51 10.77
N ILE A 217 11.78 -0.70 10.20
CA ILE A 217 12.33 -1.08 8.89
C ILE A 217 11.34 -1.94 8.11
N SER A 218 11.71 -2.30 6.88
CA SER A 218 10.89 -3.11 5.98
C SER A 218 11.59 -4.38 5.52
N ILE A 219 10.80 -5.36 5.06
CA ILE A 219 11.22 -6.53 4.30
C ILE A 219 10.25 -6.77 3.16
N VAL A 220 10.57 -7.72 2.30
CA VAL A 220 9.64 -8.24 1.30
C VAL A 220 9.45 -9.74 1.54
N ALA A 221 8.20 -10.18 1.63
CA ALA A 221 7.89 -11.61 1.55
C ALA A 221 7.90 -12.03 0.08
N ILE A 222 8.70 -13.04 -0.25
CA ILE A 222 8.94 -13.53 -1.60
C ILE A 222 8.28 -14.90 -1.74
N SER A 223 7.49 -15.08 -2.80
CA SER A 223 7.00 -16.38 -3.22
C SER A 223 7.38 -16.65 -4.68
N ASP A 224 7.93 -17.84 -4.94
CA ASP A 224 8.31 -18.33 -6.27
C ASP A 224 7.36 -19.44 -6.78
N ASP A 225 6.29 -19.72 -6.04
CA ASP A 225 5.36 -20.83 -6.26
C ASP A 225 3.88 -20.44 -6.14
N ASN A 226 3.53 -19.25 -6.65
CA ASN A 226 2.16 -18.71 -6.66
C ASN A 226 1.54 -18.55 -5.26
N GLY A 227 2.37 -18.22 -4.26
CA GLY A 227 1.92 -17.94 -2.89
C GLY A 227 1.72 -19.19 -2.02
N ASN A 228 2.19 -20.37 -2.43
CA ASN A 228 2.13 -21.58 -1.59
C ASN A 228 3.18 -21.53 -0.48
N ASN A 229 4.37 -21.02 -0.78
CA ASN A 229 5.43 -20.82 0.20
C ASN A 229 5.95 -19.39 0.16
N TRP A 230 6.36 -18.88 1.33
CA TRP A 230 6.86 -17.53 1.51
C TRP A 230 8.17 -17.53 2.29
N ARG A 231 9.12 -16.70 1.87
CA ARG A 231 10.37 -16.44 2.57
C ARG A 231 10.65 -14.95 2.66
N ALA A 232 11.47 -14.55 3.61
CA ALA A 232 11.86 -13.16 3.77
C ALA A 232 12.99 -12.78 2.81
N SER A 233 12.96 -11.56 2.26
CA SER A 233 14.14 -10.91 1.69
C SER A 233 15.13 -10.50 2.79
N ASN A 234 16.31 -10.00 2.40
CA ASN A 234 17.11 -9.18 3.29
C ASN A 234 16.32 -7.90 3.67
N PRO A 235 16.57 -7.32 4.85
CA PRO A 235 15.86 -6.13 5.30
C PRO A 235 16.18 -4.90 4.43
N ILE A 236 15.19 -4.01 4.29
CA ILE A 236 15.37 -2.66 3.78
C ILE A 236 15.72 -1.77 4.97
N VAL A 237 16.99 -1.49 5.15
CA VAL A 237 17.51 -0.73 6.28
C VAL A 237 17.62 0.75 5.95
N GLY A 238 17.40 1.62 6.94
CA GLY A 238 17.47 3.07 6.84
C GLY A 238 16.96 3.72 8.11
N LEU A 239 16.78 5.02 8.08
CA LEU A 239 16.22 5.77 9.21
C LEU A 239 14.69 5.80 9.12
N GLY A 240 14.05 4.68 9.50
CA GLY A 240 12.60 4.54 9.58
C GLY A 240 11.87 4.26 8.25
N PRO A 241 12.42 3.45 7.32
CA PRO A 241 11.74 3.09 6.08
C PRO A 241 10.65 2.04 6.34
N ILE A 242 9.41 2.47 6.46
CA ILE A 242 8.26 1.57 6.66
C ILE A 242 7.21 1.71 5.55
N GLN A 243 6.31 0.72 5.45
CA GLN A 243 5.21 0.68 4.48
C GLN A 243 5.68 0.82 3.02
N PRO A 244 6.54 -0.10 2.53
CA PRO A 244 7.10 -0.01 1.19
C PRO A 244 6.05 -0.18 0.11
N SER A 245 6.13 0.66 -0.92
CA SER A 245 5.42 0.54 -2.20
C SER A 245 6.42 0.19 -3.28
N LEU A 246 6.22 -0.96 -3.94
CA LEU A 246 7.15 -1.52 -4.90
C LEU A 246 6.74 -1.18 -6.33
N VAL A 247 7.72 -0.85 -7.16
CA VAL A 247 7.52 -0.68 -8.60
C VAL A 247 8.74 -1.19 -9.36
N GLN A 248 8.52 -1.93 -10.47
CA GLN A 248 9.59 -2.47 -11.29
C GLN A 248 9.95 -1.53 -12.44
N LYS A 249 11.24 -1.30 -12.65
CA LYS A 249 11.79 -0.58 -13.80
C LYS A 249 11.85 -1.48 -15.04
N GLN A 250 11.97 -0.87 -16.21
CA GLN A 250 12.16 -1.59 -17.47
C GLN A 250 13.42 -2.47 -17.48
N ASN A 251 14.47 -2.04 -16.77
CA ASN A 251 15.72 -2.81 -16.64
C ASN A 251 15.64 -3.96 -15.61
N GLY A 252 14.47 -4.21 -15.04
CA GLY A 252 14.22 -5.26 -14.06
C GLY A 252 14.49 -4.88 -12.60
N HIS A 253 15.18 -3.78 -12.32
CA HIS A 253 15.38 -3.32 -10.96
C HIS A 253 14.05 -2.97 -10.29
N ILE A 254 13.94 -3.21 -8.99
CA ILE A 254 12.75 -2.89 -8.21
C ILE A 254 13.06 -1.68 -7.33
N VAL A 255 12.18 -0.71 -7.32
CA VAL A 255 12.26 0.46 -6.46
C VAL A 255 11.20 0.33 -5.36
N ALA A 256 11.62 0.49 -4.12
CA ALA A 256 10.74 0.64 -2.96
C ALA A 256 10.69 2.12 -2.58
N TYR A 257 9.51 2.73 -2.59
CA TYR A 257 9.25 4.01 -1.98
C TYR A 257 8.54 3.79 -0.66
N MET A 258 8.95 4.51 0.39
CA MET A 258 8.52 4.21 1.75
C MET A 258 8.13 5.47 2.51
N ARG A 259 7.18 5.29 3.42
CA ARG A 259 6.86 6.24 4.47
C ARG A 259 8.08 6.44 5.34
N ASP A 260 8.33 7.69 5.71
CA ASP A 260 9.36 8.05 6.68
C ASP A 260 8.80 8.01 8.11
N SER A 261 9.29 7.09 8.90
CA SER A 261 9.02 6.99 10.36
C SER A 261 10.25 7.37 11.20
N GLY A 262 11.30 7.88 10.56
CA GLY A 262 12.55 8.28 11.18
C GLY A 262 12.52 9.71 11.73
N ILE A 263 13.71 10.33 11.74
CA ILE A 263 13.93 11.70 12.18
C ILE A 263 13.65 12.72 11.06
N GLU A 264 13.64 14.00 11.38
CA GLU A 264 13.59 15.08 10.41
C GLU A 264 14.92 15.23 9.65
N PRO A 265 14.85 15.72 8.37
CA PRO A 265 13.65 16.14 7.64
C PRO A 265 12.79 14.98 7.19
N LYS A 266 11.46 15.09 7.29
CA LYS A 266 10.53 14.06 6.89
C LYS A 266 10.39 14.00 5.36
N ARG A 267 10.88 12.92 4.76
CA ARG A 267 10.90 12.69 3.29
C ARG A 267 10.43 11.28 2.95
N ILE A 268 9.87 11.11 1.77
CA ILE A 268 9.69 9.76 1.22
C ILE A 268 11.06 9.11 1.08
N LEU A 269 11.23 7.94 1.69
CA LEU A 269 12.44 7.14 1.58
C LEU A 269 12.41 6.27 0.33
N LYS A 270 13.60 5.97 -0.21
CA LYS A 270 13.77 5.16 -1.42
C LYS A 270 14.90 4.16 -1.26
N SER A 271 14.63 2.91 -1.67
CA SER A 271 15.60 1.82 -1.78
C SER A 271 15.47 1.12 -3.12
N ILE A 272 16.52 0.42 -3.56
CA ILE A 272 16.56 -0.29 -4.85
C ILE A 272 17.07 -1.70 -4.65
N SER A 273 16.36 -2.65 -5.25
CA SER A 273 16.82 -4.03 -5.44
C SER A 273 17.22 -4.24 -6.90
N LYS A 274 18.35 -4.94 -7.11
CA LYS A 274 18.87 -5.30 -8.44
C LYS A 274 18.79 -6.81 -8.73
N ASP A 275 18.27 -7.58 -7.81
CA ASP A 275 18.25 -9.03 -7.76
C ASP A 275 16.86 -9.60 -7.48
N ASN A 276 15.83 -8.98 -8.08
CA ASN A 276 14.42 -9.42 -7.98
C ASN A 276 13.88 -9.46 -6.54
N GLY A 277 14.27 -8.48 -5.72
CA GLY A 277 13.73 -8.29 -4.38
C GLY A 277 14.45 -9.03 -3.26
N GLU A 278 15.59 -9.70 -3.54
CA GLU A 278 16.36 -10.43 -2.53
C GLU A 278 17.11 -9.50 -1.57
N THR A 279 17.84 -8.53 -2.13
CA THR A 279 18.63 -7.56 -1.38
C THR A 279 18.29 -6.14 -1.77
N TRP A 280 18.57 -5.20 -0.88
CA TRP A 280 18.14 -3.81 -1.00
C TRP A 280 19.27 -2.85 -0.62
N SER A 281 19.34 -1.73 -1.32
CA SER A 281 20.24 -0.65 -0.93
C SER A 281 19.75 0.00 0.38
N PHE A 282 20.66 0.66 1.12
CA PHE A 282 20.26 1.51 2.24
C PHE A 282 19.22 2.54 1.77
N ALA A 283 18.12 2.67 2.52
CA ALA A 283 17.04 3.59 2.19
C ALA A 283 17.46 5.03 2.48
N LYS A 284 17.32 5.89 1.47
CA LYS A 284 17.72 7.30 1.52
C LYS A 284 16.54 8.21 1.22
N ASP A 285 16.59 9.41 1.75
CA ASP A 285 15.63 10.46 1.49
C ASP A 285 15.53 10.80 0.00
N THR A 286 14.30 11.00 -0.45
CA THR A 286 14.02 11.68 -1.71
C THR A 286 13.80 13.18 -1.46
N LYS A 287 13.50 13.93 -2.53
CA LYS A 287 13.14 15.35 -2.41
C LYS A 287 11.67 15.58 -2.00
N THR A 288 10.85 14.53 -2.00
CA THR A 288 9.41 14.64 -1.72
C THR A 288 9.15 14.59 -0.22
N PRO A 289 8.52 15.61 0.38
CA PRO A 289 8.13 15.58 1.78
C PRO A 289 7.18 14.43 2.11
N ASN A 290 7.20 13.97 3.38
CA ASN A 290 6.27 12.96 3.88
C ASN A 290 6.00 13.14 5.38
N PRO A 291 4.77 13.40 5.83
CA PRO A 291 4.45 13.64 7.25
C PRO A 291 4.29 12.32 8.03
N SER A 292 5.18 11.38 7.82
CA SER A 292 5.03 10.03 8.36
C SER A 292 3.67 9.41 8.00
N SER A 293 3.35 9.42 6.69
CA SER A 293 2.10 8.88 6.12
C SER A 293 2.39 7.89 5.00
N SER A 294 1.56 6.86 4.87
CA SER A 294 1.63 5.88 3.78
C SER A 294 1.57 6.56 2.41
N ILE A 295 2.28 5.99 1.45
CA ILE A 295 2.25 6.38 0.04
C ILE A 295 1.98 5.15 -0.82
N GLU A 296 1.55 5.33 -2.06
CA GLU A 296 1.56 4.27 -3.05
C GLU A 296 2.03 4.76 -4.41
N VAL A 297 2.84 3.94 -5.08
CA VAL A 297 3.33 4.16 -6.44
C VAL A 297 2.76 3.08 -7.35
N LEU A 298 2.26 3.48 -8.50
CA LEU A 298 1.70 2.62 -9.53
C LEU A 298 2.39 2.88 -10.87
N GLN A 299 2.82 1.82 -11.55
CA GLN A 299 3.21 1.89 -12.95
C GLN A 299 1.96 1.80 -13.82
N LEU A 300 1.74 2.79 -14.67
CA LEU A 300 0.65 2.81 -15.64
C LEU A 300 0.97 1.91 -16.86
N LYS A 301 -0.06 1.50 -17.59
CA LYS A 301 0.06 0.65 -18.80
C LYS A 301 0.96 1.25 -19.88
N ASN A 302 1.09 2.58 -19.93
CA ASN A 302 1.97 3.29 -20.86
C ASN A 302 3.42 3.45 -20.35
N GLY A 303 3.74 2.90 -19.17
CA GLY A 303 5.07 2.93 -18.56
C GLY A 303 5.34 4.15 -17.66
N ASN A 304 4.48 5.17 -17.64
CA ASN A 304 4.58 6.29 -16.70
C ASN A 304 4.29 5.82 -15.28
N TRP A 305 4.81 6.53 -14.27
CA TRP A 305 4.53 6.22 -12.88
C TRP A 305 3.70 7.29 -12.22
N VAL A 306 2.72 6.86 -11.43
CA VAL A 306 1.89 7.74 -10.58
C VAL A 306 2.15 7.42 -9.12
N MET A 307 2.30 8.46 -8.29
CA MET A 307 2.41 8.33 -6.84
C MET A 307 1.31 9.14 -6.17
N ALA A 308 0.62 8.53 -5.21
CA ALA A 308 -0.26 9.24 -4.28
C ALA A 308 0.40 9.35 -2.91
N CYS A 309 0.49 10.56 -2.37
CA CYS A 309 1.15 10.82 -1.09
C CYS A 309 0.65 12.11 -0.43
N ASN A 310 0.96 12.28 0.86
CA ASN A 310 0.94 13.58 1.50
C ASN A 310 2.32 14.23 1.27
N ASP A 311 2.37 15.36 0.60
CA ASP A 311 3.62 16.04 0.22
C ASP A 311 3.95 17.23 1.13
N THR A 312 3.74 17.06 2.41
CA THR A 312 4.13 17.97 3.50
C THR A 312 5.01 17.24 4.50
N GLU A 313 5.71 17.95 5.37
CA GLU A 313 6.52 17.33 6.43
C GLU A 313 5.72 17.06 7.72
N SER A 314 4.62 17.77 7.95
CA SER A 314 3.99 17.82 9.28
C SER A 314 2.49 17.52 9.29
N SER A 315 1.81 17.49 8.14
CA SER A 315 0.35 17.30 8.14
C SER A 315 -0.14 16.34 7.06
N ARG A 316 -1.32 15.75 7.31
CA ARG A 316 -2.04 14.94 6.34
C ARG A 316 -3.24 15.69 5.75
N SER A 317 -3.15 17.03 5.68
CA SER A 317 -4.26 17.88 5.21
C SER A 317 -4.39 17.94 3.69
N GLN A 318 -3.47 17.33 2.95
CA GLN A 318 -3.51 17.30 1.49
C GLN A 318 -3.09 15.93 0.95
N MET A 319 -3.66 15.56 -0.21
CA MET A 319 -3.31 14.36 -0.96
C MET A 319 -2.86 14.78 -2.35
N ALA A 320 -1.57 14.63 -2.62
CA ALA A 320 -0.94 14.92 -3.90
C ALA A 320 -0.92 13.67 -4.79
N ILE A 321 -1.09 13.90 -6.09
CA ILE A 321 -0.87 12.93 -7.16
C ILE A 321 0.32 13.44 -7.97
N LEU A 322 1.39 12.68 -7.99
CA LEU A 322 2.62 12.99 -8.72
C LEU A 322 2.72 12.09 -9.94
N LEU A 323 3.22 12.61 -11.06
CA LEU A 323 3.44 11.87 -12.30
C LEU A 323 4.92 11.93 -12.68
N SER A 324 5.49 10.79 -13.06
CA SER A 324 6.84 10.65 -13.57
C SER A 324 6.83 9.98 -14.95
N PHE A 325 7.56 10.56 -15.89
CA PHE A 325 7.75 10.05 -17.26
C PHE A 325 9.07 9.26 -17.42
N ASN A 326 9.86 9.12 -16.35
CA ASN A 326 11.24 8.62 -16.40
C ASN A 326 11.57 7.65 -15.25
N GLU A 327 10.60 6.78 -14.90
CA GLU A 327 10.74 5.73 -13.88
C GLU A 327 11.16 6.28 -12.49
N GLY A 328 10.55 7.40 -12.10
CA GLY A 328 10.77 8.00 -10.78
C GLY A 328 12.16 8.64 -10.59
N LYS A 329 12.86 8.98 -11.70
CA LYS A 329 14.06 9.84 -11.62
C LYS A 329 13.67 11.26 -11.25
N SER A 330 12.55 11.74 -11.80
CA SER A 330 11.88 12.99 -11.42
C SER A 330 10.36 12.80 -11.35
N TRP A 331 9.70 13.64 -10.57
CA TRP A 331 8.26 13.73 -10.43
C TRP A 331 7.83 15.12 -10.92
N GLU A 332 7.50 15.22 -12.22
CA GLU A 332 7.46 16.50 -12.95
C GLU A 332 6.13 17.21 -12.82
N VAL A 333 5.06 16.44 -12.64
CA VAL A 333 3.70 16.99 -12.57
C VAL A 333 3.07 16.66 -11.23
N LYS A 334 2.37 17.63 -10.66
CA LYS A 334 1.68 17.49 -9.38
C LYS A 334 0.26 18.04 -9.45
N LYS A 335 -0.70 17.24 -8.98
CA LYS A 335 -2.08 17.63 -8.74
C LYS A 335 -2.51 17.27 -7.33
N TYR A 336 -3.59 17.87 -6.86
CA TYR A 336 -4.16 17.57 -5.55
C TYR A 336 -5.57 17.02 -5.72
N ILE A 337 -5.82 15.84 -5.14
CA ILE A 337 -7.17 15.31 -4.94
C ILE A 337 -7.89 16.10 -3.85
N GLY A 338 -7.17 16.54 -2.83
CA GLY A 338 -7.65 17.43 -1.79
C GLY A 338 -6.48 18.20 -1.21
N LYS A 339 -6.70 19.50 -0.98
CA LYS A 339 -5.72 20.40 -0.37
C LYS A 339 -6.43 21.32 0.60
N HIS A 340 -6.08 21.20 1.88
CA HIS A 340 -6.68 21.95 2.98
C HIS A 340 -5.59 22.59 3.84
N GLU A 341 -5.96 23.61 4.59
CA GLU A 341 -5.06 24.24 5.55
C GLU A 341 -4.63 23.24 6.64
N HIS A 342 -3.40 23.42 7.16
CA HIS A 342 -2.80 22.52 8.15
C HIS A 342 -3.73 22.31 9.37
N ASN A 343 -4.38 23.38 9.85
CA ASN A 343 -5.25 23.36 11.05
C ASN A 343 -6.73 23.15 10.74
N SER A 344 -7.09 22.75 9.54
CA SER A 344 -8.49 22.53 9.12
C SER A 344 -9.22 21.41 9.87
N GLY A 345 -8.48 20.53 10.56
CA GLY A 345 -9.03 19.30 11.15
C GLY A 345 -9.36 18.21 10.11
N ILE A 346 -9.05 18.46 8.83
CA ILE A 346 -9.23 17.50 7.73
C ILE A 346 -7.96 16.69 7.57
N THR A 347 -8.13 15.35 7.44
CA THR A 347 -7.01 14.43 7.16
C THR A 347 -7.35 13.55 5.98
N LEU A 348 -6.44 13.48 5.01
CA LEU A 348 -6.45 12.55 3.90
C LEU A 348 -5.20 11.67 4.03
N ALA A 349 -5.38 10.35 4.11
CA ALA A 349 -4.24 9.48 4.41
C ALA A 349 -4.43 8.08 3.83
N TYR A 350 -3.34 7.36 3.70
CA TYR A 350 -3.29 5.95 3.35
C TYR A 350 -3.93 5.67 1.98
N PRO A 351 -3.33 6.21 0.90
CA PRO A 351 -3.80 5.96 -0.46
C PRO A 351 -3.67 4.49 -0.85
N SER A 352 -4.56 4.06 -1.75
CA SER A 352 -4.46 2.80 -2.49
C SER A 352 -4.81 3.05 -3.95
N LEU A 353 -3.91 2.70 -4.88
CA LEU A 353 -3.94 3.04 -6.30
C LEU A 353 -4.05 1.80 -7.18
N ILE A 354 -4.91 1.86 -8.19
CA ILE A 354 -4.91 0.92 -9.33
C ILE A 354 -5.16 1.69 -10.63
N GLN A 355 -4.79 1.09 -11.76
CA GLN A 355 -5.28 1.49 -13.08
C GLN A 355 -6.20 0.39 -13.61
N SER A 356 -7.46 0.72 -13.86
CA SER A 356 -8.47 -0.20 -14.40
C SER A 356 -8.24 -0.56 -15.87
N SER A 357 -8.97 -1.54 -16.34
CA SER A 357 -8.87 -2.07 -17.70
C SER A 357 -9.18 -1.00 -18.78
N ASP A 358 -10.04 -0.06 -18.48
CA ASP A 358 -10.39 1.10 -19.32
C ASP A 358 -9.38 2.25 -19.30
N GLY A 359 -8.31 2.12 -18.49
CA GLY A 359 -7.22 3.10 -18.39
C GLY A 359 -7.42 4.19 -17.33
N LEU A 360 -8.57 4.22 -16.65
CA LEU A 360 -8.79 5.14 -15.54
C LEU A 360 -7.93 4.76 -14.32
N ILE A 361 -7.60 5.75 -13.53
CA ILE A 361 -6.85 5.57 -12.28
C ILE A 361 -7.84 5.71 -11.13
N HIS A 362 -7.89 4.71 -10.28
CA HIS A 362 -8.72 4.68 -9.09
C HIS A 362 -7.83 4.81 -7.86
N LEU A 363 -8.23 5.71 -6.97
CA LEU A 363 -7.57 5.98 -5.71
C LEU A 363 -8.59 5.86 -4.58
N THR A 364 -8.36 4.99 -3.61
CA THR A 364 -9.08 5.05 -2.34
C THR A 364 -8.18 5.59 -1.24
N TYR A 365 -8.75 6.33 -0.29
CA TYR A 365 -8.02 6.90 0.83
C TYR A 365 -8.94 7.18 2.03
N SER A 366 -8.36 7.20 3.22
CA SER A 366 -9.06 7.54 4.45
C SER A 366 -9.29 9.05 4.52
N LEU A 367 -10.52 9.47 4.73
CA LEU A 367 -10.89 10.87 4.96
C LEU A 367 -11.50 11.02 6.36
N LYS A 368 -10.94 11.96 7.14
CA LYS A 368 -11.51 12.44 8.39
C LYS A 368 -11.80 13.93 8.29
N ASN A 369 -12.95 14.36 8.78
CA ASN A 369 -13.32 15.76 8.95
C ASN A 369 -14.27 15.91 10.15
N LYS A 370 -14.88 17.11 10.33
CA LYS A 370 -15.85 17.37 11.41
C LYS A 370 -17.15 16.53 11.37
N LYS A 371 -17.45 15.89 10.22
CA LYS A 371 -18.62 14.99 10.06
C LYS A 371 -18.30 13.55 10.47
N GLY A 372 -17.05 13.23 10.78
CA GLY A 372 -16.58 11.87 11.09
C GLY A 372 -15.53 11.35 10.12
N LYS A 373 -15.55 10.05 9.86
CA LYS A 373 -14.58 9.32 9.03
C LYS A 373 -15.27 8.51 7.95
N THR A 374 -14.64 8.39 6.80
CA THR A 374 -15.08 7.54 5.68
C THR A 374 -13.88 7.11 4.83
N ILE A 375 -14.10 6.21 3.89
CA ILE A 375 -13.18 5.96 2.78
C ILE A 375 -13.70 6.71 1.55
N GLN A 376 -12.84 7.53 0.95
CA GLN A 376 -13.09 8.19 -0.31
C GLN A 376 -12.57 7.35 -1.48
N HIS A 377 -13.26 7.41 -2.61
CA HIS A 377 -12.86 6.88 -3.89
C HIS A 377 -12.76 8.03 -4.88
N ALA A 378 -11.60 8.25 -5.46
CA ALA A 378 -11.37 9.19 -6.54
C ALA A 378 -11.07 8.43 -7.82
N ILE A 379 -11.66 8.91 -8.95
CA ILE A 379 -11.45 8.38 -10.29
C ILE A 379 -10.88 9.52 -11.13
N PHE A 380 -9.77 9.30 -11.82
CA PHE A 380 -9.17 10.30 -12.68
C PHE A 380 -8.37 9.64 -13.82
N ASN A 381 -8.04 10.42 -14.82
CA ASN A 381 -7.16 10.00 -15.90
C ASN A 381 -5.82 10.74 -15.87
N GLU A 382 -4.86 10.25 -16.64
CA GLU A 382 -3.54 10.86 -16.73
C GLU A 382 -3.59 12.29 -17.30
N ASP A 383 -4.55 12.58 -18.20
CA ASP A 383 -4.72 13.91 -18.76
C ASP A 383 -5.15 14.93 -17.70
N TRP A 384 -5.95 14.52 -16.70
CA TRP A 384 -6.24 15.38 -15.56
C TRP A 384 -4.99 15.71 -14.76
N ILE A 385 -4.07 14.75 -14.57
CA ILE A 385 -2.81 15.02 -13.87
C ILE A 385 -1.95 16.02 -14.65
N LYS A 386 -1.85 15.87 -15.97
CA LYS A 386 -1.04 16.72 -16.87
C LYS A 386 -1.60 18.12 -17.04
N ASN A 387 -2.90 18.29 -16.93
CA ASN A 387 -3.55 19.55 -17.23
C ASN A 387 -3.39 20.55 -16.08
N ASN A 388 -2.61 21.60 -16.30
CA ASN A 388 -2.32 22.66 -15.33
C ASN A 388 -3.38 23.77 -15.23
N ARG A 389 -4.63 23.51 -15.67
CA ARG A 389 -5.73 24.48 -15.53
C ARG A 389 -6.53 24.27 -14.27
#